data_1285172527a0ef5038a9880505cf06d6
#
_entry.id   1285172527a0ef5038a9880505cf06d6
#
_cell.length_a   1.000
_cell.length_b   1.000
_cell.length_c   1.000
_cell.angle_alpha   90.00
_cell.angle_beta   90.00
_cell.angle_gamma   90.00
#
_symmetry.space_group_name_H-M   'P 1'
#
loop_
_entity.id
_entity.type
_entity.pdbx_description
1 polymer ?
#
loop_
_entity_poly.entity_id
_entity_poly.type
_entity_poly.pdbx_seq_one_letter_code
_entity_poly.pdbx_strand_id
1 'polypeptide(L)'
;RGITDLRAGIPDLEEALSIIELEEKRRSLETITKYKKNLLKMPKNNITLENISYKYPNSDKFALKNINIKIPIGQKIAFIGKTGSGKTTTANQILCLLKPSSGRLIIDNKPLNLSDIQDWQSLCSYVPQSINLLNSDIISNVAYGLNENKIDENKVWESIKAAQIYELINSLPQKLRTNVGENGIRLSGGQRQRIAIARAFYRNTKIIVMDEATSALDNKTESNLIKAISNLNKNFTFIFIAHRISTIKECDCIYEFKNGEISAFGKYDELIIKSKSFREIVNKDIIS
;
A
#
# COMPACT_ATOMS: atom_id res chain seq x y z
N ARG A 1 -0.08 55.70 6.42
CA ARG A 1 0.36 54.63 7.39
C ARG A 1 -0.70 53.54 7.55
N GLY A 2 -1.99 53.82 7.77
CA GLY A 2 -3.03 52.80 8.02
C GLY A 2 -3.32 51.84 6.86
N ILE A 3 -3.12 52.21 5.59
CA ILE A 3 -3.39 51.32 4.42
C ILE A 3 -2.25 50.34 4.17
N THR A 4 -1.01 50.71 4.53
CA THR A 4 0.16 49.84 4.45
C THR A 4 0.14 48.76 5.52
N ASP A 5 -0.34 49.04 6.72
CA ASP A 5 -0.47 48.10 7.82
C ASP A 5 -1.60 47.07 7.57
N LEU A 6 -2.69 47.51 6.91
CA LEU A 6 -3.74 46.57 6.45
C LEU A 6 -3.27 45.60 5.37
N ARG A 7 -2.41 46.03 4.45
CA ARG A 7 -1.85 45.15 3.42
C ARG A 7 -0.82 44.13 3.96
N ALA A 8 -0.10 44.48 5.01
CA ALA A 8 0.86 43.57 5.66
C ALA A 8 0.18 42.42 6.44
N GLY A 9 -1.07 42.64 6.92
CA GLY A 9 -1.82 41.62 7.65
C GLY A 9 -2.65 40.65 6.79
N ILE A 10 -2.76 40.89 5.46
CA ILE A 10 -3.55 40.04 4.58
C ILE A 10 -3.00 38.61 4.50
N PRO A 11 -1.67 38.39 4.35
CA PRO A 11 -1.11 37.02 4.33
C PRO A 11 -1.39 36.22 5.62
N ASP A 12 -1.26 36.87 6.78
CA ASP A 12 -1.53 36.24 8.08
C ASP A 12 -3.01 35.87 8.24
N LEU A 13 -3.90 36.69 7.66
CA LEU A 13 -5.34 36.46 7.66
C LEU A 13 -5.72 35.31 6.71
N GLU A 14 -5.09 35.20 5.54
CA GLU A 14 -5.27 34.11 4.60
C GLU A 14 -4.76 32.80 5.18
N GLU A 15 -3.62 32.82 5.89
CA GLU A 15 -3.09 31.63 6.60
C GLU A 15 -4.03 31.20 7.74
N ALA A 16 -4.52 32.15 8.55
CA ALA A 16 -5.49 31.86 9.60
C ALA A 16 -6.82 31.30 9.04
N LEU A 17 -7.33 31.85 7.93
CA LEU A 17 -8.52 31.32 7.27
C LEU A 17 -8.29 29.91 6.72
N SER A 18 -7.13 29.64 6.14
CA SER A 18 -6.81 28.30 5.65
C SER A 18 -6.77 27.25 6.78
N ILE A 19 -6.28 27.64 7.96
CA ILE A 19 -6.27 26.79 9.16
C ILE A 19 -7.70 26.54 9.67
N ILE A 20 -8.56 27.57 9.67
CA ILE A 20 -9.96 27.45 10.08
C ILE A 20 -10.73 26.53 9.11
N GLU A 21 -10.54 26.69 7.81
CA GLU A 21 -11.15 25.81 6.80
C GLU A 21 -10.68 24.35 6.94
N LEU A 22 -9.43 24.14 7.27
CA LEU A 22 -8.89 22.81 7.56
C LEU A 22 -9.51 22.21 8.82
N GLU A 23 -9.70 23.01 9.88
CA GLU A 23 -10.37 22.57 11.09
C GLU A 23 -11.87 22.32 10.91
N GLU A 24 -12.57 23.14 10.14
CA GLU A 24 -13.98 22.89 9.77
C GLU A 24 -14.13 21.61 8.94
N LYS A 25 -13.23 21.39 7.99
CA LYS A 25 -13.17 20.17 7.22
C LYS A 25 -12.87 18.94 8.09
N ARG A 26 -11.99 19.09 9.08
CA ARG A 26 -11.69 18.06 10.08
C ARG A 26 -12.91 17.78 10.98
N ARG A 27 -13.59 18.83 11.49
CA ARG A 27 -14.82 18.68 12.29
C ARG A 27 -15.96 18.05 11.51
N SER A 28 -16.12 18.39 10.23
CA SER A 28 -17.11 17.76 9.36
C SER A 28 -16.78 16.27 9.15
N LEU A 29 -15.51 15.90 9.01
CA LEU A 29 -15.05 14.51 8.96
C LEU A 29 -15.28 13.79 10.30
N GLU A 30 -15.00 14.42 11.44
CA GLU A 30 -15.26 13.88 12.77
C GLU A 30 -16.76 13.71 13.06
N THR A 31 -17.61 14.58 12.51
CA THR A 31 -19.07 14.48 12.61
C THR A 31 -19.60 13.32 11.74
N ILE A 32 -19.02 13.11 10.57
CA ILE A 32 -19.31 11.96 9.71
C ILE A 32 -18.90 10.64 10.39
N THR A 33 -17.80 10.64 11.16
CA THR A 33 -17.32 9.44 11.88
C THR A 33 -18.20 9.06 13.07
N LYS A 34 -19.05 9.95 13.59
CA LYS A 34 -20.04 9.64 14.64
C LYS A 34 -21.31 8.97 14.11
N TYR A 35 -21.55 8.99 12.79
CA TYR A 35 -22.66 8.27 12.20
C TYR A 35 -22.30 6.80 11.95
N LYS A 36 -22.85 5.91 12.77
CA LYS A 36 -22.93 4.45 12.64
C LYS A 36 -21.74 3.81 11.90
N LYS A 37 -20.85 3.17 12.65
CA LYS A 37 -19.98 2.10 12.16
C LYS A 37 -20.86 1.00 11.53
N ASN A 38 -21.27 1.18 10.30
CA ASN A 38 -21.62 0.07 9.44
C ASN A 38 -20.28 -0.54 9.05
N LEU A 39 -19.73 -1.42 9.89
CA LEU A 39 -18.52 -2.16 9.58
C LEU A 39 -18.72 -2.83 8.22
N LEU A 40 -18.00 -2.33 7.23
CA LEU A 40 -17.99 -2.97 5.92
C LEU A 40 -17.54 -4.42 6.15
N LYS A 41 -18.39 -5.37 5.76
CA LYS A 41 -18.02 -6.78 5.91
C LYS A 41 -16.84 -7.07 5.01
N MET A 42 -15.96 -7.94 5.48
CA MET A 42 -14.84 -8.43 4.68
C MET A 42 -15.34 -8.90 3.31
N PRO A 43 -14.75 -8.44 2.20
CA PRO A 43 -15.09 -8.91 0.85
C PRO A 43 -14.94 -10.43 0.75
N LYS A 44 -15.88 -11.06 0.05
CA LYS A 44 -15.90 -12.52 -0.12
C LYS A 44 -15.52 -12.97 -1.52
N ASN A 45 -15.82 -12.14 -2.53
CA ASN A 45 -15.69 -12.53 -3.93
C ASN A 45 -14.57 -11.76 -4.63
N ASN A 46 -14.73 -10.45 -4.80
CA ASN A 46 -13.77 -9.68 -5.60
C ASN A 46 -13.80 -8.18 -5.28
N ILE A 47 -12.68 -7.55 -5.65
CA ILE A 47 -12.49 -6.10 -5.73
C ILE A 47 -12.41 -5.77 -7.23
N THR A 48 -13.22 -4.84 -7.72
CA THR A 48 -13.25 -4.49 -9.13
C THR A 48 -13.05 -2.99 -9.32
N LEU A 49 -12.08 -2.60 -10.13
CA LEU A 49 -11.98 -1.26 -10.69
C LEU A 49 -12.73 -1.25 -12.01
N GLU A 50 -13.74 -0.39 -12.13
CA GLU A 50 -14.57 -0.28 -13.33
C GLU A 50 -14.38 1.08 -13.97
N ASN A 51 -13.79 1.10 -15.17
CA ASN A 51 -13.55 2.28 -16.01
C ASN A 51 -12.84 3.43 -15.28
N ILE A 52 -11.91 3.10 -14.37
CA ILE A 52 -11.18 4.09 -13.59
C ILE A 52 -10.26 4.90 -14.48
N SER A 53 -10.49 6.22 -14.52
CA SER A 53 -9.54 7.19 -15.07
C SER A 53 -9.14 8.18 -13.98
N TYR A 54 -7.88 8.60 -14.00
CA TYR A 54 -7.37 9.55 -13.02
C TYR A 54 -6.36 10.51 -13.62
N LYS A 55 -6.50 11.77 -13.23
CA LYS A 55 -5.61 12.86 -13.60
C LYS A 55 -5.13 13.55 -12.32
N TYR A 56 -3.82 13.71 -12.15
CA TYR A 56 -3.28 14.46 -11.00
C TYR A 56 -3.65 15.94 -11.10
N PRO A 57 -3.86 16.62 -9.97
CA PRO A 57 -3.94 18.08 -9.97
C PRO A 57 -2.74 18.69 -10.69
N ASN A 58 -2.95 19.74 -11.44
CA ASN A 58 -1.90 20.43 -12.21
C ASN A 58 -1.20 19.59 -13.32
N SER A 59 -1.79 18.50 -13.75
CA SER A 59 -1.29 17.71 -14.88
C SER A 59 -2.28 17.72 -16.03
N ASP A 60 -1.81 17.89 -17.27
CA ASP A 60 -2.66 17.80 -18.46
C ASP A 60 -2.87 16.36 -18.93
N LYS A 61 -2.08 15.43 -18.44
CA LYS A 61 -2.11 14.02 -18.86
C LYS A 61 -2.82 13.15 -17.83
N PHE A 62 -3.61 12.20 -18.32
CA PHE A 62 -4.16 11.14 -17.49
C PHE A 62 -3.04 10.20 -17.02
N ALA A 63 -2.99 9.96 -15.71
CA ALA A 63 -2.14 8.93 -15.12
C ALA A 63 -2.75 7.54 -15.27
N LEU A 64 -4.10 7.46 -15.28
CA LEU A 64 -4.86 6.25 -15.55
C LEU A 64 -5.94 6.54 -16.59
N LYS A 65 -6.14 5.62 -17.53
CA LYS A 65 -7.13 5.72 -18.59
C LYS A 65 -7.92 4.44 -18.69
N ASN A 66 -9.20 4.53 -18.31
CA ASN A 66 -10.16 3.44 -18.46
C ASN A 66 -9.65 2.08 -17.89
N ILE A 67 -9.09 2.11 -16.69
CA ILE A 67 -8.57 0.92 -16.02
C ILE A 67 -9.72 0.03 -15.59
N ASN A 68 -9.68 -1.22 -16.04
CA ASN A 68 -10.61 -2.28 -15.67
C ASN A 68 -9.80 -3.46 -15.10
N ILE A 69 -9.95 -3.72 -13.79
CA ILE A 69 -9.23 -4.76 -13.06
C ILE A 69 -10.22 -5.51 -12.19
N LYS A 70 -10.10 -6.84 -12.15
CA LYS A 70 -10.83 -7.69 -11.22
C LYS A 70 -9.84 -8.47 -10.37
N ILE A 71 -9.92 -8.31 -9.06
CA ILE A 71 -9.06 -8.93 -8.05
C ILE A 71 -9.92 -9.89 -7.23
N PRO A 72 -9.87 -11.20 -7.47
CA PRO A 72 -10.54 -12.18 -6.61
C PRO A 72 -9.92 -12.18 -5.21
N ILE A 73 -10.77 -12.30 -4.20
CA ILE A 73 -10.31 -12.39 -2.81
C ILE A 73 -9.50 -13.66 -2.59
N GLY A 74 -8.42 -13.56 -1.84
CA GLY A 74 -7.51 -14.67 -1.55
C GLY A 74 -6.44 -14.91 -2.62
N GLN A 75 -6.39 -14.09 -3.67
CA GLN A 75 -5.37 -14.20 -4.72
C GLN A 75 -4.20 -13.22 -4.54
N LYS A 76 -3.08 -13.58 -5.15
CA LYS A 76 -1.88 -12.76 -5.30
C LYS A 76 -1.87 -12.16 -6.71
N ILE A 77 -1.92 -10.83 -6.78
CA ILE A 77 -1.96 -10.10 -8.04
C ILE A 77 -0.67 -9.29 -8.19
N ALA A 78 -0.05 -9.32 -9.37
CA ALA A 78 1.09 -8.47 -9.67
C ALA A 78 0.71 -7.34 -10.64
N PHE A 79 1.17 -6.13 -10.35
CA PHE A 79 1.18 -4.99 -11.27
C PHE A 79 2.60 -4.78 -11.75
N ILE A 80 2.80 -4.86 -13.06
CA ILE A 80 4.11 -4.71 -13.71
C ILE A 80 4.05 -3.63 -14.78
N GLY A 81 5.21 -3.16 -15.20
CA GLY A 81 5.35 -2.12 -16.23
C GLY A 81 6.40 -1.08 -15.87
N LYS A 82 6.74 -0.21 -16.78
CA LYS A 82 7.75 0.84 -16.60
C LYS A 82 7.35 1.80 -15.45
N THR A 83 8.33 2.47 -14.87
CA THR A 83 8.09 3.59 -13.94
C THR A 83 7.19 4.63 -14.62
N GLY A 84 6.22 5.18 -13.87
CA GLY A 84 5.25 6.13 -14.42
C GLY A 84 4.12 5.50 -15.27
N SER A 85 4.02 4.18 -15.39
CA SER A 85 2.96 3.53 -16.17
C SER A 85 1.58 3.49 -15.48
N GLY A 86 1.47 3.89 -14.20
CA GLY A 86 0.20 3.96 -13.48
C GLY A 86 0.01 2.92 -12.36
N LYS A 87 0.98 2.04 -12.10
CA LYS A 87 0.89 0.95 -11.08
C LYS A 87 0.55 1.47 -9.68
N THR A 88 1.41 2.34 -9.12
CA THR A 88 1.20 2.94 -7.80
C THR A 88 -0.08 3.78 -7.74
N THR A 89 -0.40 4.50 -8.81
CA THR A 89 -1.65 5.26 -8.91
C THR A 89 -2.87 4.33 -8.83
N THR A 90 -2.82 3.17 -9.50
CA THR A 90 -3.88 2.15 -9.43
C THR A 90 -4.00 1.55 -8.03
N ALA A 91 -2.86 1.25 -7.38
CA ALA A 91 -2.85 0.80 -5.99
C ALA A 91 -3.51 1.84 -5.05
N ASN A 92 -3.20 3.12 -5.24
CA ASN A 92 -3.81 4.22 -4.47
C ASN A 92 -5.32 4.35 -4.73
N GLN A 93 -5.81 4.02 -5.94
CA GLN A 93 -7.26 3.93 -6.22
C GLN A 93 -7.90 2.79 -5.44
N ILE A 94 -7.27 1.60 -5.40
CA ILE A 94 -7.75 0.45 -4.62
C ILE A 94 -7.82 0.78 -3.13
N LEU A 95 -6.82 1.49 -2.60
CA LEU A 95 -6.76 1.92 -1.20
C LEU A 95 -7.65 3.14 -0.90
N CYS A 96 -8.34 3.70 -1.89
CA CYS A 96 -9.12 4.94 -1.77
C CYS A 96 -8.31 6.12 -1.21
N LEU A 97 -7.01 6.18 -1.50
CA LEU A 97 -6.14 7.32 -1.18
C LEU A 97 -6.27 8.43 -2.21
N LEU A 98 -6.75 8.11 -3.41
CA LEU A 98 -7.02 9.04 -4.50
C LEU A 98 -8.46 8.85 -4.97
N LYS A 99 -9.19 9.95 -5.15
CA LYS A 99 -10.53 9.92 -5.73
C LYS A 99 -10.40 9.84 -7.26
N PRO A 100 -11.03 8.87 -7.94
CA PRO A 100 -10.98 8.78 -9.40
C PRO A 100 -11.62 9.99 -10.07
N SER A 101 -11.11 10.38 -11.24
CA SER A 101 -11.74 11.41 -12.09
C SER A 101 -13.01 10.87 -12.75
N SER A 102 -13.01 9.58 -13.09
CA SER A 102 -14.18 8.83 -13.57
C SER A 102 -14.05 7.36 -13.23
N GLY A 103 -15.15 6.62 -13.32
CA GLY A 103 -15.21 5.21 -12.92
C GLY A 103 -15.48 5.03 -11.43
N ARG A 104 -15.41 3.80 -10.95
CA ARG A 104 -15.74 3.45 -9.57
C ARG A 104 -15.03 2.19 -9.08
N LEU A 105 -14.83 2.11 -7.77
CA LEU A 105 -14.42 0.89 -7.07
C LEU A 105 -15.67 0.12 -6.64
N ILE A 106 -15.68 -1.17 -6.93
CA ILE A 106 -16.78 -2.09 -6.63
C ILE A 106 -16.25 -3.20 -5.74
N ILE A 107 -16.95 -3.47 -4.64
CA ILE A 107 -16.64 -4.53 -3.67
C ILE A 107 -17.80 -5.52 -3.66
N ASP A 108 -17.54 -6.79 -4.00
CA ASP A 108 -18.57 -7.83 -4.06
C ASP A 108 -19.83 -7.40 -4.83
N ASN A 109 -19.64 -6.81 -6.02
CA ASN A 109 -20.69 -6.29 -6.90
C ASN A 109 -21.45 -5.05 -6.39
N LYS A 110 -20.98 -4.40 -5.31
CA LYS A 110 -21.54 -3.16 -4.80
C LYS A 110 -20.56 -2.01 -4.96
N PRO A 111 -20.92 -0.88 -5.56
CA PRO A 111 -20.07 0.30 -5.58
C PRO A 111 -19.72 0.74 -4.15
N LEU A 112 -18.46 1.08 -3.93
CA LEU A 112 -18.00 1.63 -2.66
C LEU A 112 -18.44 3.09 -2.55
N ASN A 113 -19.22 3.42 -1.51
CA ASN A 113 -19.67 4.78 -1.25
C ASN A 113 -18.62 5.57 -0.45
N LEU A 114 -18.70 6.89 -0.49
CA LEU A 114 -17.81 7.77 0.27
C LEU A 114 -17.86 7.51 1.79
N SER A 115 -19.05 7.18 2.31
CA SER A 115 -19.24 6.80 3.73
C SER A 115 -18.50 5.55 4.15
N ASP A 116 -18.20 4.67 3.21
CA ASP A 116 -17.63 3.35 3.49
C ASP A 116 -16.09 3.33 3.35
N ILE A 117 -15.49 4.45 2.92
CA ILE A 117 -14.05 4.53 2.63
C ILE A 117 -13.21 4.23 3.88
N GLN A 118 -13.57 4.76 5.05
CA GLN A 118 -12.82 4.51 6.29
C GLN A 118 -12.87 3.05 6.71
N ASP A 119 -14.05 2.44 6.61
CA ASP A 119 -14.22 1.01 6.89
C ASP A 119 -13.41 0.18 5.90
N TRP A 120 -13.45 0.53 4.60
CA TRP A 120 -12.63 -0.09 3.57
C TRP A 120 -11.13 0.00 3.87
N GLN A 121 -10.64 1.18 4.19
CA GLN A 121 -9.24 1.41 4.54
C GLN A 121 -8.81 0.62 5.79
N SER A 122 -9.73 0.39 6.73
CA SER A 122 -9.45 -0.44 7.91
C SER A 122 -9.22 -1.91 7.58
N LEU A 123 -9.74 -2.40 6.44
CA LEU A 123 -9.53 -3.76 5.92
C LEU A 123 -8.25 -3.88 5.09
N CYS A 124 -7.58 -2.77 4.77
CA CYS A 124 -6.40 -2.71 3.92
C CYS A 124 -5.13 -2.41 4.72
N SER A 125 -4.02 -2.97 4.30
CA SER A 125 -2.67 -2.53 4.69
C SER A 125 -1.87 -2.13 3.45
N TYR A 126 -1.03 -1.13 3.62
CA TYR A 126 -0.14 -0.64 2.58
C TYR A 126 1.31 -0.65 3.06
N VAL A 127 2.17 -1.31 2.32
CA VAL A 127 3.63 -1.27 2.50
C VAL A 127 4.21 -0.44 1.36
N PRO A 128 4.58 0.82 1.60
CA PRO A 128 5.07 1.73 0.56
C PRO A 128 6.51 1.40 0.16
N GLN A 129 6.93 1.91 -0.99
CA GLN A 129 8.30 1.84 -1.48
C GLN A 129 9.28 2.53 -0.51
N SER A 130 8.95 3.73 -0.04
CA SER A 130 9.73 4.47 0.95
C SER A 130 9.15 4.24 2.35
N ILE A 131 9.97 3.66 3.23
CA ILE A 131 9.54 3.24 4.56
C ILE A 131 9.98 4.26 5.60
N ASN A 132 9.01 4.80 6.31
CA ASN A 132 9.23 5.66 7.46
C ASN A 132 9.01 4.85 8.75
N LEU A 133 10.05 4.83 9.59
CA LEU A 133 9.98 4.26 10.93
C LEU A 133 10.01 5.37 11.98
N LEU A 134 9.29 5.15 13.07
CA LEU A 134 9.34 6.05 14.22
C LEU A 134 10.72 5.94 14.88
N ASN A 135 11.21 7.05 15.42
CA ASN A 135 12.35 7.05 16.34
C ASN A 135 11.91 6.44 17.68
N SER A 136 11.71 5.14 17.70
CA SER A 136 11.23 4.36 18.81
C SER A 136 11.78 2.93 18.72
N ASP A 137 11.31 2.04 19.58
CA ASP A 137 11.68 0.63 19.54
C ASP A 137 10.96 -0.16 18.42
N ILE A 138 11.42 -1.39 18.20
CA ILE A 138 10.89 -2.28 17.14
C ILE A 138 9.43 -2.61 17.43
N ILE A 139 9.06 -2.88 18.67
CA ILE A 139 7.68 -3.25 19.03
C ILE A 139 6.68 -2.14 18.68
N SER A 140 7.01 -0.89 19.02
CA SER A 140 6.18 0.28 18.68
C SER A 140 6.11 0.51 17.18
N ASN A 141 7.17 0.18 16.43
CA ASN A 141 7.16 0.26 14.99
C ASN A 141 6.29 -0.81 14.34
N VAL A 142 6.28 -2.03 14.84
CA VAL A 142 5.43 -3.12 14.33
C VAL A 142 3.97 -2.88 14.70
N ALA A 143 3.70 -2.56 15.97
CA ALA A 143 2.36 -2.28 16.48
C ALA A 143 1.94 -0.80 16.29
N TYR A 144 2.39 -0.19 15.20
CA TYR A 144 2.20 1.23 14.89
C TYR A 144 0.76 1.71 15.08
N GLY A 145 0.61 2.82 15.83
CA GLY A 145 -0.68 3.44 16.09
C GLY A 145 -1.44 2.88 17.30
N LEU A 146 -0.87 1.93 18.03
CA LEU A 146 -1.43 1.44 19.29
C LEU A 146 -0.71 2.02 20.49
N ASN A 147 -1.48 2.23 21.57
CA ASN A 147 -0.91 2.52 22.89
C ASN A 147 -0.17 1.29 23.41
N GLU A 148 0.93 1.50 24.13
CA GLU A 148 1.80 0.43 24.64
C GLU A 148 1.03 -0.66 25.39
N ASN A 149 0.07 -0.27 26.23
CA ASN A 149 -0.77 -1.18 27.02
C ASN A 149 -1.72 -2.07 26.19
N LYS A 150 -1.84 -1.81 24.88
CA LYS A 150 -2.70 -2.57 23.95
C LYS A 150 -1.89 -3.42 22.97
N ILE A 151 -0.57 -3.42 23.10
CA ILE A 151 0.31 -4.18 22.22
C ILE A 151 0.33 -5.63 22.68
N ASP A 152 -0.02 -6.54 21.76
CA ASP A 152 0.16 -7.98 21.95
C ASP A 152 1.56 -8.38 21.47
N GLU A 153 2.46 -8.62 22.40
CA GLU A 153 3.85 -8.95 22.12
C GLU A 153 3.99 -10.29 21.37
N ASN A 154 3.16 -11.28 21.68
CA ASN A 154 3.18 -12.57 20.97
C ASN A 154 2.85 -12.38 19.50
N LYS A 155 1.81 -11.60 19.21
CA LYS A 155 1.43 -11.24 17.85
C LYS A 155 2.50 -10.42 17.12
N VAL A 156 3.27 -9.58 17.84
CA VAL A 156 4.44 -8.90 17.27
C VAL A 156 5.49 -9.92 16.85
N TRP A 157 5.83 -10.89 17.70
CA TRP A 157 6.79 -11.94 17.36
C TRP A 157 6.34 -12.81 16.19
N GLU A 158 5.05 -13.18 16.12
CA GLU A 158 4.49 -13.90 14.97
C GLU A 158 4.64 -13.09 13.67
N SER A 159 4.33 -11.80 13.71
CA SER A 159 4.45 -10.90 12.57
C SER A 159 5.90 -10.75 12.10
N ILE A 160 6.85 -10.68 13.02
CA ILE A 160 8.29 -10.62 12.79
C ILE A 160 8.80 -11.93 12.13
N LYS A 161 8.30 -13.08 12.61
CA LYS A 161 8.60 -14.39 11.99
C LYS A 161 8.08 -14.45 10.56
N ALA A 162 6.83 -14.07 10.35
CA ALA A 162 6.22 -14.03 9.01
C ALA A 162 6.97 -13.08 8.05
N ALA A 163 7.48 -11.96 8.56
CA ALA A 163 8.30 -11.01 7.81
C ALA A 163 9.78 -11.43 7.64
N GLN A 164 10.16 -12.65 8.07
CA GLN A 164 11.52 -13.21 7.91
C GLN A 164 12.64 -12.36 8.55
N ILE A 165 12.37 -11.72 9.70
CA ILE A 165 13.35 -10.88 10.42
C ILE A 165 13.57 -11.33 11.88
N TYR A 166 13.01 -12.49 12.26
CA TYR A 166 13.06 -13.00 13.63
C TYR A 166 14.48 -13.20 14.14
N GLU A 167 15.34 -13.88 13.38
CA GLU A 167 16.71 -14.21 13.80
C GLU A 167 17.51 -12.95 14.14
N LEU A 168 17.39 -11.92 13.29
CA LEU A 168 18.05 -10.65 13.53
C LEU A 168 17.56 -10.03 14.85
N ILE A 169 16.24 -9.88 15.01
CA ILE A 169 15.69 -9.17 16.18
C ILE A 169 15.97 -9.96 17.48
N ASN A 170 15.89 -11.29 17.41
CA ASN A 170 16.16 -12.13 18.58
C ASN A 170 17.64 -12.09 19.01
N SER A 171 18.58 -11.81 18.09
CA SER A 171 20.01 -11.65 18.39
C SER A 171 20.37 -10.29 18.98
N LEU A 172 19.50 -9.29 18.88
CA LEU A 172 19.75 -7.97 19.45
C LEU A 172 19.70 -8.00 20.99
N PRO A 173 20.57 -7.25 21.72
CA PRO A 173 20.58 -7.24 23.17
C PRO A 173 19.23 -6.88 23.81
N GLN A 174 18.52 -5.92 23.23
CA GLN A 174 17.22 -5.46 23.72
C GLN A 174 16.04 -6.04 22.92
N LYS A 175 16.30 -6.95 21.96
CA LYS A 175 15.28 -7.61 21.13
C LYS A 175 14.24 -6.61 20.60
N LEU A 176 12.95 -6.82 20.90
CA LEU A 176 11.85 -5.94 20.50
C LEU A 176 11.96 -4.50 21.01
N ARG A 177 12.64 -4.29 22.16
CA ARG A 177 12.84 -2.98 22.77
C ARG A 177 14.04 -2.22 22.19
N THR A 178 14.70 -2.78 21.17
CA THR A 178 15.80 -2.10 20.47
C THR A 178 15.28 -0.88 19.73
N ASN A 179 15.83 0.30 20.05
CA ASN A 179 15.50 1.56 19.37
C ASN A 179 16.14 1.58 17.97
N VAL A 180 15.34 1.86 16.94
CA VAL A 180 15.75 1.85 15.53
C VAL A 180 16.37 3.17 15.06
N GLY A 181 16.30 4.23 15.87
CA GLY A 181 16.77 5.57 15.53
C GLY A 181 15.80 6.32 14.60
N GLU A 182 16.14 7.55 14.28
CA GLU A 182 15.34 8.39 13.38
C GLU A 182 15.25 7.74 11.99
N ASN A 183 14.00 7.59 11.49
CA ASN A 183 13.70 6.89 10.24
C ASN A 183 14.35 5.50 10.10
N GLY A 184 14.69 4.86 11.23
CA GLY A 184 15.31 3.54 11.22
C GLY A 184 16.75 3.53 10.75
N ILE A 185 17.51 4.62 10.97
CA ILE A 185 18.91 4.77 10.50
C ILE A 185 19.83 3.64 10.98
N ARG A 186 19.50 2.98 12.11
CA ARG A 186 20.28 1.87 12.65
C ARG A 186 20.04 0.54 11.93
N LEU A 187 19.15 0.52 10.94
CA LEU A 187 18.75 -0.65 10.19
C LEU A 187 19.13 -0.53 8.72
N SER A 188 19.47 -1.64 8.09
CA SER A 188 19.63 -1.69 6.64
C SER A 188 18.29 -1.45 5.91
N GLY A 189 18.33 -1.12 4.61
CA GLY A 189 17.12 -0.95 3.80
C GLY A 189 16.20 -2.17 3.85
N GLY A 190 16.74 -3.37 3.68
CA GLY A 190 15.99 -4.61 3.74
C GLY A 190 15.44 -4.94 5.13
N GLN A 191 16.13 -4.53 6.21
CA GLN A 191 15.62 -4.66 7.58
C GLN A 191 14.43 -3.73 7.82
N ARG A 192 14.51 -2.48 7.36
CA ARG A 192 13.38 -1.54 7.41
C ARG A 192 12.17 -2.07 6.64
N GLN A 193 12.38 -2.61 5.43
CA GLN A 193 11.31 -3.21 4.62
C GLN A 193 10.62 -4.34 5.37
N ARG A 194 11.37 -5.26 5.99
CA ARG A 194 10.79 -6.37 6.75
C ARG A 194 10.01 -5.92 7.99
N ILE A 195 10.44 -4.84 8.67
CA ILE A 195 9.66 -4.25 9.77
C ILE A 195 8.35 -3.66 9.26
N ALA A 196 8.35 -2.97 8.10
CA ALA A 196 7.11 -2.45 7.51
C ALA A 196 6.16 -3.57 7.07
N ILE A 197 6.69 -4.69 6.57
CA ILE A 197 5.90 -5.89 6.27
C ILE A 197 5.34 -6.52 7.56
N ALA A 198 6.15 -6.62 8.63
CA ALA A 198 5.68 -7.08 9.93
C ALA A 198 4.55 -6.20 10.49
N ARG A 199 4.61 -4.87 10.28
CA ARG A 199 3.54 -3.92 10.60
C ARG A 199 2.23 -4.27 9.88
N ALA A 200 2.29 -4.60 8.60
CA ALA A 200 1.11 -5.00 7.83
C ALA A 200 0.52 -6.32 8.35
N PHE A 201 1.36 -7.29 8.68
CA PHE A 201 0.91 -8.57 9.25
C PHE A 201 0.33 -8.42 10.67
N TYR A 202 0.93 -7.58 11.50
CA TYR A 202 0.42 -7.29 12.84
C TYR A 202 -1.01 -6.72 12.81
N ARG A 203 -1.31 -5.84 11.85
CA ARG A 203 -2.67 -5.30 11.65
C ARG A 203 -3.68 -6.39 11.27
N ASN A 204 -3.22 -7.52 10.76
CA ASN A 204 -4.04 -8.67 10.31
C ASN A 204 -5.14 -8.29 9.32
N THR A 205 -4.90 -7.27 8.50
CA THR A 205 -5.77 -6.88 7.41
C THR A 205 -5.70 -7.93 6.32
N LYS A 206 -6.82 -8.13 5.61
CA LYS A 206 -6.92 -9.22 4.61
C LYS A 206 -6.54 -8.78 3.20
N ILE A 207 -6.40 -7.48 2.98
CA ILE A 207 -5.98 -6.90 1.70
C ILE A 207 -4.67 -6.16 1.96
N ILE A 208 -3.61 -6.62 1.34
CA ILE A 208 -2.26 -6.08 1.55
C ILE A 208 -1.70 -5.65 0.20
N VAL A 209 -1.43 -4.35 0.07
CA VAL A 209 -0.75 -3.77 -1.08
C VAL A 209 0.72 -3.58 -0.74
N MET A 210 1.60 -4.11 -1.58
CA MET A 210 3.05 -4.03 -1.44
C MET A 210 3.64 -3.29 -2.65
N ASP A 211 4.05 -2.04 -2.44
CA ASP A 211 4.63 -1.21 -3.49
C ASP A 211 6.16 -1.30 -3.44
N GLU A 212 6.74 -2.12 -4.32
CA GLU A 212 8.19 -2.41 -4.39
C GLU A 212 8.79 -2.79 -3.02
N ALA A 213 7.97 -3.39 -2.15
CA ALA A 213 8.32 -3.66 -0.76
C ALA A 213 9.38 -4.76 -0.57
N THR A 214 9.90 -5.34 -1.64
CA THR A 214 10.98 -6.34 -1.63
C THR A 214 12.25 -5.85 -2.32
N SER A 215 12.27 -4.62 -2.84
CA SER A 215 13.37 -4.09 -3.67
C SER A 215 14.72 -4.04 -2.96
N ALA A 216 14.75 -3.81 -1.64
CA ALA A 216 15.98 -3.77 -0.85
C ALA A 216 16.35 -5.13 -0.21
N LEU A 217 15.62 -6.20 -0.51
CA LEU A 217 15.93 -7.55 -0.03
C LEU A 217 16.90 -8.26 -0.99
N ASP A 218 17.76 -9.12 -0.45
CA ASP A 218 18.49 -10.09 -1.25
C ASP A 218 17.56 -11.18 -1.76
N ASN A 219 17.94 -11.88 -2.83
CA ASN A 219 17.12 -12.88 -3.53
C ASN A 219 16.67 -14.03 -2.61
N LYS A 220 17.51 -14.45 -1.66
CA LYS A 220 17.18 -15.54 -0.72
C LYS A 220 16.10 -15.09 0.28
N THR A 221 16.28 -13.92 0.87
CA THR A 221 15.34 -13.35 1.83
C THR A 221 13.99 -13.05 1.16
N GLU A 222 13.99 -12.51 -0.05
CA GLU A 222 12.76 -12.30 -0.82
C GLU A 222 12.03 -13.62 -1.10
N SER A 223 12.74 -14.64 -1.62
CA SER A 223 12.15 -15.95 -1.89
C SER A 223 11.52 -16.56 -0.64
N ASN A 224 12.19 -16.48 0.50
CA ASN A 224 11.66 -16.96 1.77
C ASN A 224 10.42 -16.19 2.22
N LEU A 225 10.42 -14.85 2.04
CA LEU A 225 9.27 -14.02 2.35
C LEU A 225 8.07 -14.36 1.45
N ILE A 226 8.27 -14.49 0.14
CA ILE A 226 7.20 -14.85 -0.80
C ILE A 226 6.65 -16.24 -0.49
N LYS A 227 7.51 -17.22 -0.14
CA LYS A 227 7.07 -18.54 0.34
C LYS A 227 6.27 -18.43 1.63
N ALA A 228 6.70 -17.61 2.60
CA ALA A 228 5.96 -17.39 3.83
C ALA A 228 4.58 -16.79 3.53
N ILE A 229 4.49 -15.81 2.63
CA ILE A 229 3.23 -15.22 2.15
C ILE A 229 2.36 -16.29 1.47
N SER A 230 2.94 -17.16 0.65
CA SER A 230 2.20 -18.23 -0.04
C SER A 230 1.65 -19.29 0.92
N ASN A 231 2.28 -19.48 2.06
CA ASN A 231 1.81 -20.35 3.13
C ASN A 231 0.75 -19.70 4.04
N LEU A 232 0.58 -18.38 3.97
CA LEU A 232 -0.54 -17.71 4.63
C LEU A 232 -1.85 -18.19 3.96
N ASN A 233 -2.85 -18.49 4.79
CA ASN A 233 -4.15 -18.98 4.31
C ASN A 233 -4.70 -18.12 3.15
N LYS A 234 -5.43 -18.74 2.23
CA LYS A 234 -6.17 -18.08 1.11
C LYS A 234 -7.12 -16.93 1.53
N ASN A 235 -7.12 -16.58 2.80
CA ASN A 235 -7.88 -15.45 3.35
C ASN A 235 -7.21 -14.09 3.13
N PHE A 236 -5.98 -14.05 2.61
CA PHE A 236 -5.26 -12.82 2.32
C PHE A 236 -5.21 -12.57 0.82
N THR A 237 -5.53 -11.34 0.42
CA THR A 237 -5.38 -10.85 -0.94
C THR A 237 -4.14 -9.97 -0.99
N PHE A 238 -3.19 -10.32 -1.84
CA PHE A 238 -1.97 -9.55 -2.02
C PHE A 238 -1.96 -8.85 -3.38
N ILE A 239 -1.57 -7.59 -3.39
CA ILE A 239 -1.35 -6.80 -4.60
C ILE A 239 0.09 -6.34 -4.56
N PHE A 240 0.92 -6.88 -5.44
CA PHE A 240 2.33 -6.54 -5.57
C PHE A 240 2.53 -5.58 -6.73
N ILE A 241 3.14 -4.43 -6.47
CA ILE A 241 3.81 -3.67 -7.51
C ILE A 241 5.23 -4.23 -7.54
N ALA A 242 5.52 -5.05 -8.54
CA ALA A 242 6.72 -5.86 -8.57
C ALA A 242 7.56 -5.59 -9.82
N HIS A 243 8.86 -5.64 -9.64
CA HIS A 243 9.86 -5.62 -10.70
C HIS A 243 10.62 -6.94 -10.78
N ARG A 244 10.62 -7.75 -9.72
CA ARG A 244 11.38 -9.01 -9.65
C ARG A 244 10.56 -10.19 -10.14
N ILE A 245 11.16 -11.01 -10.99
CA ILE A 245 10.52 -12.19 -11.58
C ILE A 245 10.12 -13.22 -10.52
N SER A 246 10.92 -13.38 -9.46
CA SER A 246 10.63 -14.26 -8.33
C SER A 246 9.25 -14.01 -7.73
N THR A 247 8.91 -12.74 -7.49
CA THR A 247 7.60 -12.32 -6.98
C THR A 247 6.50 -12.51 -8.02
N ILE A 248 6.76 -12.14 -9.28
CA ILE A 248 5.78 -12.17 -10.37
C ILE A 248 5.32 -13.60 -10.69
N LYS A 249 6.24 -14.57 -10.67
CA LYS A 249 5.95 -16.00 -10.93
C LYS A 249 5.01 -16.63 -9.91
N GLU A 250 5.03 -16.15 -8.68
CA GLU A 250 4.19 -16.67 -7.59
C GLU A 250 2.79 -16.03 -7.55
N CYS A 251 2.48 -15.12 -8.48
CA CYS A 251 1.19 -14.46 -8.54
C CYS A 251 0.18 -15.24 -9.38
N ASP A 252 -1.07 -15.24 -8.93
CA ASP A 252 -2.19 -15.91 -9.62
C ASP A 252 -2.60 -15.20 -10.90
N CYS A 253 -2.43 -13.86 -10.94
CA CYS A 253 -2.67 -13.04 -12.11
C CYS A 253 -1.73 -11.84 -12.13
N ILE A 254 -1.33 -11.44 -13.31
CA ILE A 254 -0.42 -10.31 -13.56
C ILE A 254 -1.16 -9.33 -14.48
N TYR A 255 -1.12 -8.04 -14.16
CA TYR A 255 -1.58 -6.95 -15.00
C TYR A 255 -0.37 -6.13 -15.48
N GLU A 256 -0.18 -6.06 -16.80
CA GLU A 256 0.86 -5.26 -17.41
C GLU A 256 0.34 -3.86 -17.75
N PHE A 257 1.00 -2.85 -17.19
CA PHE A 257 0.67 -1.44 -17.37
C PHE A 257 1.56 -0.77 -18.41
N LYS A 258 0.94 0.00 -19.30
CA LYS A 258 1.63 0.83 -20.28
C LYS A 258 0.88 2.14 -20.49
N ASN A 259 1.55 3.27 -20.24
CA ASN A 259 1.00 4.62 -20.47
C ASN A 259 -0.37 4.90 -19.82
N GLY A 260 -0.58 4.37 -18.62
CA GLY A 260 -1.82 4.54 -17.87
C GLY A 260 -2.95 3.58 -18.26
N GLU A 261 -2.68 2.56 -19.05
CA GLU A 261 -3.64 1.55 -19.52
C GLU A 261 -3.15 0.13 -19.19
N ILE A 262 -4.06 -0.84 -19.19
CA ILE A 262 -3.71 -2.27 -19.12
C ILE A 262 -3.40 -2.77 -20.53
N SER A 263 -2.14 -3.13 -20.79
CA SER A 263 -1.70 -3.66 -22.08
C SER A 263 -1.91 -5.15 -22.23
N ALA A 264 -1.79 -5.90 -21.12
CA ALA A 264 -2.02 -7.34 -21.09
C ALA A 264 -2.33 -7.79 -19.64
N PHE A 265 -3.01 -8.92 -19.49
CA PHE A 265 -3.19 -9.57 -18.20
C PHE A 265 -3.31 -11.09 -18.39
N GLY A 266 -2.97 -11.83 -17.34
CA GLY A 266 -3.02 -13.30 -17.32
C GLY A 266 -2.03 -13.90 -16.35
N LYS A 267 -1.84 -15.21 -16.41
CA LYS A 267 -0.81 -15.92 -15.66
C LYS A 267 0.57 -15.71 -16.31
N TYR A 268 1.62 -15.97 -15.54
CA TYR A 268 3.00 -15.81 -16.00
C TYR A 268 3.27 -16.51 -17.35
N ASP A 269 2.92 -17.80 -17.44
CA ASP A 269 3.17 -18.60 -18.65
C ASP A 269 2.36 -18.12 -19.86
N GLU A 270 1.15 -17.63 -19.62
CA GLU A 270 0.32 -17.06 -20.70
C GLU A 270 0.93 -15.76 -21.23
N LEU A 271 1.42 -14.90 -20.35
CA LEU A 271 2.00 -13.63 -20.73
C LEU A 271 3.35 -13.78 -21.43
N ILE A 272 4.15 -14.77 -21.04
CA ILE A 272 5.40 -15.11 -21.76
C ILE A 272 5.11 -15.44 -23.24
N ILE A 273 3.99 -16.11 -23.51
CA ILE A 273 3.60 -16.46 -24.88
C ILE A 273 2.98 -15.26 -25.62
N LYS A 274 2.06 -14.55 -24.96
CA LYS A 274 1.18 -13.55 -25.59
C LYS A 274 1.76 -12.15 -25.67
N SER A 275 2.58 -11.73 -24.68
CA SER A 275 3.07 -10.35 -24.58
C SER A 275 4.56 -10.24 -24.91
N LYS A 276 4.88 -9.53 -25.99
CA LYS A 276 6.28 -9.21 -26.34
C LYS A 276 6.92 -8.31 -25.28
N SER A 277 6.20 -7.30 -24.78
CA SER A 277 6.68 -6.37 -23.76
C SER A 277 6.94 -7.08 -22.42
N PHE A 278 6.11 -8.06 -22.07
CA PHE A 278 6.33 -8.88 -20.88
C PHE A 278 7.64 -9.69 -20.98
N ARG A 279 7.88 -10.34 -22.13
CA ARG A 279 9.15 -11.04 -22.38
C ARG A 279 10.37 -10.13 -22.27
N GLU A 280 10.27 -8.89 -22.75
CA GLU A 280 11.35 -7.90 -22.65
C GLU A 280 11.64 -7.51 -21.20
N ILE A 281 10.60 -7.41 -20.35
CA ILE A 281 10.75 -7.16 -18.91
C ILE A 281 11.45 -8.35 -18.25
N VAL A 282 10.97 -9.56 -18.50
CA VAL A 282 11.53 -10.80 -17.92
C VAL A 282 13.00 -10.99 -18.34
N ASN A 283 13.35 -10.76 -19.59
CA ASN A 283 14.72 -10.93 -20.08
C ASN A 283 15.70 -9.91 -19.48
N LYS A 284 15.25 -8.69 -19.15
CA LYS A 284 16.11 -7.68 -18.51
C LYS A 284 16.48 -8.03 -17.10
N ASP A 285 15.57 -8.64 -16.35
CA ASP A 285 15.78 -9.05 -14.94
C ASP A 285 16.69 -10.30 -14.83
N ILE A 286 16.80 -11.08 -15.92
CA ILE A 286 17.70 -12.26 -15.98
C ILE A 286 19.16 -11.79 -16.20
N ILE A 287 19.36 -10.60 -16.77
CA ILE A 287 20.70 -10.07 -17.14
C ILE A 287 21.27 -9.13 -16.07
N SER A 288 20.42 -8.66 -15.14
CA SER A 288 20.81 -7.80 -13.98
C SER A 288 21.08 -8.65 -12.73
#